data_a0757b53086859b2839af6230ac2fa9a
#
_entry.id   a0757b53086859b2839af6230ac2fa9a
#
_cell.length_a   1.000
_cell.length_b   1.000
_cell.length_c   1.000
_cell.angle_alpha   90.00
_cell.angle_beta   90.00
_cell.angle_gamma   90.00
#
_symmetry.space_group_name_H-M   'P 1'
#
loop_
_entity.id
_entity.type
_entity.pdbx_description
1 polymer ?
#
loop_
_entity_poly.entity_id
_entity_poly.type
_entity_poly.pdbx_seq_one_letter_code
_entity_poly.pdbx_strand_id
1 'polypeptide(L)'
;MYRYFAYGSALSRRHIGEWAAEHGVDARLFARGVPAVLKGYRLVFDVESRFWGGRVANLAEDEHGAVHGVLFEIPPPAKDAVLRKEGVATGLSQEIDVQVELEDGKRTAAKAFVARPEKRGEPGPASGRLLAYLIEGAQERGLPQGWIDELGRQETTAPQPAPGPVGLKIEQKR
;
A
#
# COMPACT_ATOMS: atom_id res chain seq x y z
N MET A 1 12.20 -17.07 -2.28
CA MET A 1 10.96 -16.31 -2.03
C MET A 1 11.17 -14.85 -2.38
N TYR A 2 10.18 -14.24 -2.98
CA TYR A 2 10.15 -12.80 -3.20
C TYR A 2 9.62 -12.11 -1.95
N ARG A 3 10.44 -11.30 -1.29
CA ARG A 3 10.06 -10.60 -0.06
C ARG A 3 9.56 -9.21 -0.39
N TYR A 4 8.31 -8.96 -0.04
CA TYR A 4 7.59 -7.73 -0.33
C TYR A 4 7.21 -7.01 0.96
N PHE A 5 7.75 -5.80 1.14
CA PHE A 5 7.37 -4.93 2.25
C PHE A 5 6.23 -4.01 1.82
N ALA A 6 5.07 -4.21 2.42
CA ALA A 6 3.86 -3.43 2.17
C ALA A 6 3.61 -2.42 3.29
N TYR A 7 3.33 -1.19 2.91
CA TYR A 7 2.97 -0.11 3.83
C TYR A 7 1.66 0.60 3.44
N GLY A 8 1.04 0.20 2.36
CA GLY A 8 -0.17 0.79 1.78
C GLY A 8 -1.40 -0.11 1.89
N SER A 9 -2.26 -0.05 0.87
CA SER A 9 -3.56 -0.74 0.86
C SER A 9 -3.49 -2.27 0.95
N ALA A 10 -2.34 -2.86 0.60
CA ALA A 10 -2.12 -4.31 0.75
C ALA A 10 -2.11 -4.79 2.21
N LEU A 11 -2.05 -3.88 3.18
CA LEU A 11 -2.21 -4.22 4.59
C LEU A 11 -3.62 -4.73 4.92
N SER A 12 -4.64 -4.18 4.30
CA SER A 12 -6.04 -4.54 4.53
C SER A 12 -6.38 -5.89 3.88
N ARG A 13 -6.83 -6.85 4.69
CA ARG A 13 -7.31 -8.16 4.18
C ARG A 13 -8.54 -7.98 3.30
N ARG A 14 -9.44 -7.07 3.68
CA ARG A 14 -10.65 -6.78 2.93
C ARG A 14 -10.30 -6.21 1.55
N HIS A 15 -9.46 -5.20 1.50
CA HIS A 15 -9.03 -4.61 0.22
C HIS A 15 -8.31 -5.62 -0.67
N ILE A 16 -7.41 -6.41 -0.10
CA ILE A 16 -6.71 -7.47 -0.86
C ILE A 16 -7.69 -8.49 -1.42
N GLY A 17 -8.70 -8.89 -0.63
CA GLY A 17 -9.74 -9.81 -1.10
C GLY A 17 -10.53 -9.24 -2.28
N GLU A 18 -10.95 -7.99 -2.19
CA GLU A 18 -11.66 -7.27 -3.26
C GLU A 18 -10.79 -7.17 -4.53
N TRP A 19 -9.55 -6.69 -4.37
CA TRP A 19 -8.62 -6.54 -5.48
C TRP A 19 -8.29 -7.89 -6.16
N ALA A 20 -8.02 -8.91 -5.36
CA ALA A 20 -7.68 -10.25 -5.85
C ALA A 20 -8.84 -10.87 -6.64
N ALA A 21 -10.07 -10.72 -6.17
CA ALA A 21 -11.26 -11.19 -6.87
C ALA A 21 -11.44 -10.50 -8.23
N GLU A 22 -11.22 -9.18 -8.29
CA GLU A 22 -11.31 -8.40 -9.53
C GLU A 22 -10.23 -8.77 -10.56
N HIS A 23 -9.05 -9.20 -10.10
CA HIS A 23 -7.88 -9.44 -10.94
C HIS A 23 -7.54 -10.92 -11.15
N GLY A 24 -8.38 -11.83 -10.65
CA GLY A 24 -8.14 -13.27 -10.77
C GLY A 24 -6.88 -13.74 -10.05
N VAL A 25 -6.56 -13.11 -8.92
CA VAL A 25 -5.39 -13.41 -8.08
C VAL A 25 -5.84 -14.17 -6.84
N ASP A 26 -5.01 -15.08 -6.37
CA ASP A 26 -5.24 -15.78 -5.10
C ASP A 26 -4.89 -14.86 -3.91
N ALA A 27 -5.90 -14.41 -3.18
CA ALA A 27 -5.71 -13.55 -2.00
C ALA A 27 -4.86 -14.19 -0.90
N ARG A 28 -4.76 -15.53 -0.87
CA ARG A 28 -3.92 -16.25 0.10
C ARG A 28 -2.43 -15.91 0.00
N LEU A 29 -1.98 -15.38 -1.13
CA LEU A 29 -0.62 -14.85 -1.28
C LEU A 29 -0.28 -13.79 -0.25
N PHE A 30 -1.28 -13.04 0.21
CA PHE A 30 -1.15 -11.96 1.18
C PHE A 30 -1.74 -12.30 2.56
N ALA A 31 -2.03 -13.58 2.80
CA ALA A 31 -2.63 -14.01 4.08
C ALA A 31 -1.62 -13.97 5.22
N ARG A 32 -0.38 -14.35 4.95
CA ARG A 32 0.68 -14.48 5.95
C ARG A 32 1.74 -13.43 5.72
N GLY A 33 1.74 -12.44 6.58
CA GLY A 33 2.78 -11.44 6.65
C GLY A 33 3.17 -11.21 8.10
N VAL A 34 4.38 -10.76 8.32
CA VAL A 34 4.89 -10.41 9.66
C VAL A 34 5.12 -8.92 9.76
N PRO A 35 4.83 -8.30 10.92
CA PRO A 35 5.16 -6.91 11.14
C PRO A 35 6.64 -6.63 10.94
N ALA A 36 6.93 -5.53 10.27
CA ALA A 36 8.29 -5.08 10.01
C ALA A 36 8.36 -3.55 10.02
N VAL A 37 9.54 -3.01 10.23
CA VAL A 37 9.78 -1.57 10.18
C VAL A 37 10.87 -1.24 9.18
N LEU A 38 10.61 -0.24 8.35
CA LEU A 38 11.56 0.33 7.42
C LEU A 38 12.09 1.65 8.00
N LYS A 39 13.33 1.65 8.46
CA LYS A 39 14.03 2.83 8.95
C LYS A 39 14.66 3.61 7.79
N GLY A 40 14.83 4.91 7.95
CA GLY A 40 15.40 5.79 6.93
C GLY A 40 14.38 6.34 5.93
N TYR A 41 13.11 6.14 6.19
CA TYR A 41 11.99 6.64 5.39
C TYR A 41 10.85 7.14 6.28
N ARG A 42 10.04 8.02 5.74
CA ARG A 42 8.76 8.45 6.31
C ARG A 42 7.63 8.24 5.32
N LEU A 43 6.43 8.04 5.85
CA LEU A 43 5.22 7.96 5.04
C LEU A 43 4.80 9.37 4.60
N VAL A 44 4.52 9.53 3.32
CA VAL A 44 3.99 10.77 2.75
C VAL A 44 2.79 10.46 1.86
N PHE A 45 1.92 11.45 1.68
CA PHE A 45 0.78 11.37 0.77
C PHE A 45 0.96 12.44 -0.31
N ASP A 46 1.65 12.07 -1.39
CA ASP A 46 2.12 13.00 -2.42
C ASP A 46 1.78 12.54 -3.85
N VAL A 47 0.94 11.51 -3.99
CA VAL A 47 0.51 11.00 -5.30
C VAL A 47 -0.99 11.10 -5.42
N GLU A 48 -1.49 11.96 -6.29
CA GLU A 48 -2.92 12.08 -6.54
C GLU A 48 -3.48 10.85 -7.24
N SER A 49 -4.66 10.40 -6.81
CA SER A 49 -5.36 9.26 -7.38
C SER A 49 -6.85 9.56 -7.50
N ARG A 50 -7.35 9.52 -8.73
CA ARG A 50 -8.79 9.60 -8.99
C ARG A 50 -9.53 8.40 -8.43
N PHE A 51 -8.94 7.22 -8.55
CA PHE A 51 -9.51 5.99 -8.02
C PHE A 51 -9.73 6.07 -6.51
N TRP A 52 -8.76 6.61 -5.77
CA TRP A 52 -8.85 6.74 -4.32
C TRP A 52 -9.54 8.02 -3.85
N GLY A 53 -9.71 9.00 -4.72
CA GLY A 53 -10.33 10.29 -4.39
C GLY A 53 -9.49 11.16 -3.47
N GLY A 54 -8.19 11.11 -3.61
CA GLY A 54 -7.23 11.86 -2.83
C GLY A 54 -5.81 11.34 -3.04
N ARG A 55 -4.88 11.75 -2.19
CA ARG A 55 -3.48 11.31 -2.30
C ARG A 55 -3.29 9.94 -1.69
N VAL A 56 -2.43 9.16 -2.33
CA VAL A 56 -2.04 7.82 -1.86
C VAL A 56 -0.68 7.84 -1.19
N ALA A 57 -0.43 6.81 -0.37
CA ALA A 57 0.79 6.65 0.40
C ALA A 57 2.01 6.43 -0.50
N ASN A 58 3.11 7.04 -0.12
CA ASN A 58 4.42 6.91 -0.74
C ASN A 58 5.50 7.00 0.35
N LEU A 59 6.74 6.68 -0.02
CA LEU A 59 7.90 6.81 0.86
C LEU A 59 8.74 8.01 0.45
N ALA A 60 9.21 8.75 1.43
CA ALA A 60 10.24 9.76 1.27
C ALA A 60 11.42 9.43 2.18
N GLU A 61 12.65 9.65 1.69
CA GLU A 61 13.84 9.46 2.50
C GLU A 61 13.84 10.41 3.71
N ASP A 62 14.15 9.86 4.87
CA ASP A 62 14.24 10.60 6.14
C ASP A 62 15.13 9.79 7.08
N GLU A 63 16.34 10.26 7.37
CA GLU A 63 17.30 9.52 8.20
C GLU A 63 16.81 9.23 9.61
N HIS A 64 15.84 10.00 10.13
CA HIS A 64 15.20 9.80 11.44
C HIS A 64 13.82 9.14 11.33
N GLY A 65 13.38 8.83 10.12
CA GLY A 65 12.07 8.25 9.88
C GLY A 65 12.02 6.75 10.14
N ALA A 66 10.80 6.27 10.35
CA ALA A 66 10.48 4.85 10.38
C ALA A 66 9.06 4.65 9.85
N VAL A 67 8.89 3.66 8.98
CA VAL A 67 7.60 3.29 8.42
C VAL A 67 7.28 1.86 8.84
N HIS A 68 6.19 1.67 9.53
CA HIS A 68 5.70 0.35 9.91
C HIS A 68 4.86 -0.26 8.80
N GLY A 69 5.04 -1.54 8.58
CA GLY A 69 4.34 -2.28 7.55
C GLY A 69 4.42 -3.78 7.79
N VAL A 70 4.22 -4.53 6.74
CA VAL A 70 4.19 -5.99 6.77
C VAL A 70 5.12 -6.56 5.72
N LEU A 71 5.93 -7.52 6.10
CA LEU A 71 6.75 -8.29 5.20
C LEU A 71 6.02 -9.55 4.77
N PHE A 72 5.73 -9.66 3.49
CA PHE A 72 5.18 -10.86 2.85
C PHE A 72 6.27 -11.67 2.18
N GLU A 73 6.20 -12.97 2.31
CA GLU A 73 6.98 -13.91 1.50
C GLU A 73 6.11 -14.46 0.37
N ILE A 74 6.39 -14.03 -0.84
CA ILE A 74 5.63 -14.37 -2.04
C ILE A 74 6.39 -15.44 -2.83
N PRO A 75 5.74 -16.55 -3.20
CA PRO A 75 6.36 -17.52 -4.09
C PRO A 75 6.81 -16.86 -5.39
N PRO A 76 8.03 -17.16 -5.91
CA PRO A 76 8.56 -16.50 -7.10
C PRO A 76 7.62 -16.47 -8.31
N PRO A 77 6.84 -17.52 -8.61
CA PRO A 77 5.89 -17.50 -9.72
C PRO A 77 4.74 -16.48 -9.56
N ALA A 78 4.48 -16.04 -8.31
CA ALA A 78 3.41 -15.08 -8.02
C ALA A 78 3.90 -13.63 -7.92
N LYS A 79 5.17 -13.37 -8.20
CA LYS A 79 5.74 -12.01 -8.20
C LYS A 79 4.93 -11.03 -9.04
N ASP A 80 4.47 -11.45 -10.20
CA ASP A 80 3.68 -10.59 -11.11
C ASP A 80 2.39 -10.07 -10.48
N ALA A 81 1.79 -10.80 -9.55
CA ALA A 81 0.62 -10.32 -8.82
C ALA A 81 0.96 -9.08 -7.97
N VAL A 82 2.13 -9.08 -7.33
CA VAL A 82 2.62 -7.93 -6.56
C VAL A 82 2.89 -6.74 -7.49
N LEU A 83 3.59 -6.96 -8.60
CA LEU A 83 3.90 -5.90 -9.56
C LEU A 83 2.63 -5.26 -10.13
N ARG A 84 1.59 -6.05 -10.40
CA ARG A 84 0.28 -5.55 -10.85
C ARG A 84 -0.40 -4.74 -9.74
N LYS A 85 -0.40 -5.25 -8.50
CA LYS A 85 -0.99 -4.56 -7.35
C LYS A 85 -0.35 -3.19 -7.13
N GLU A 86 0.95 -3.09 -7.31
CA GLU A 86 1.72 -1.87 -7.11
C GLU A 86 1.76 -0.94 -8.34
N GLY A 87 1.15 -1.34 -9.44
CA GLY A 87 1.04 -0.50 -10.63
C GLY A 87 2.34 -0.29 -11.39
N VAL A 88 3.26 -1.25 -11.35
CA VAL A 88 4.57 -1.13 -12.04
C VAL A 88 4.37 -1.08 -13.56
N ALA A 89 3.54 -1.96 -14.11
CA ALA A 89 3.30 -2.03 -15.56
C ALA A 89 2.61 -0.78 -16.12
N THR A 90 1.84 -0.07 -15.29
CA THR A 90 1.16 1.18 -15.68
C THR A 90 2.00 2.42 -15.47
N GLY A 91 3.25 2.27 -15.03
CA GLY A 91 4.17 3.37 -14.80
C GLY A 91 3.89 4.21 -13.55
N LEU A 92 3.07 3.69 -12.62
CA LEU A 92 2.75 4.38 -11.37
C LEU A 92 3.90 4.33 -10.38
N SER A 93 4.47 3.15 -10.18
CA SER A 93 5.52 2.92 -9.19
C SER A 93 6.70 2.14 -9.72
N GLN A 94 7.77 2.17 -8.97
CA GLN A 94 9.00 1.42 -9.22
C GLN A 94 9.41 0.66 -7.96
N GLU A 95 10.02 -0.50 -8.18
CA GLU A 95 10.58 -1.34 -7.13
C GLU A 95 11.91 -0.76 -6.63
N ILE A 96 12.08 -0.76 -5.32
CA ILE A 96 13.36 -0.41 -4.67
C ILE A 96 13.79 -1.51 -3.71
N ASP A 97 15.11 -1.62 -3.52
CA ASP A 97 15.69 -2.50 -2.51
C ASP A 97 15.70 -1.79 -1.15
N VAL A 98 15.25 -2.51 -0.13
CA VAL A 98 15.21 -2.00 1.24
C VAL A 98 15.69 -3.05 2.23
N GLN A 99 16.08 -2.61 3.43
CA GLN A 99 16.33 -3.44 4.58
C GLN A 99 15.28 -3.16 5.64
N VAL A 100 14.50 -4.16 6.00
CA VAL A 100 13.49 -4.05 7.06
C VAL A 100 13.93 -4.77 8.32
N GLU A 101 13.46 -4.32 9.46
CA GLU A 101 13.72 -4.92 10.76
C GLU A 101 12.45 -5.60 11.25
N LEU A 102 12.57 -6.87 11.62
CA LEU A 102 11.49 -7.67 12.20
C LEU A 102 11.39 -7.43 13.72
N GLU A 103 10.31 -7.92 14.34
CA GLU A 103 10.06 -7.74 15.79
C GLU A 103 11.17 -8.35 16.67
N ASP A 104 11.85 -9.40 16.20
CA ASP A 104 12.98 -10.01 16.90
C ASP A 104 14.31 -9.26 16.70
N GLY A 105 14.30 -8.13 16.01
CA GLY A 105 15.47 -7.32 15.67
C GLY A 105 16.26 -7.81 14.45
N LYS A 106 15.85 -8.89 13.82
CA LYS A 106 16.49 -9.41 12.61
C LYS A 106 16.26 -8.47 11.42
N ARG A 107 17.33 -8.16 10.71
CA ARG A 107 17.25 -7.39 9.46
C ARG A 107 17.12 -8.35 8.27
N THR A 108 16.27 -7.97 7.34
CA THR A 108 15.93 -8.76 6.18
C THR A 108 15.83 -7.88 4.94
N ALA A 109 16.50 -8.29 3.86
CA ALA A 109 16.37 -7.63 2.57
C ALA A 109 14.97 -7.87 1.99
N ALA A 110 14.37 -6.82 1.45
CA ALA A 110 13.04 -6.86 0.87
C ALA A 110 12.93 -5.89 -0.32
N LYS A 111 11.83 -6.00 -1.04
CA LYS A 111 11.42 -5.04 -2.07
C LYS A 111 10.28 -4.19 -1.54
N ALA A 112 10.35 -2.90 -1.78
CA ALA A 112 9.27 -1.97 -1.56
C ALA A 112 8.97 -1.21 -2.86
N PHE A 113 7.86 -0.52 -2.91
CA PHE A 113 7.45 0.23 -4.09
C PHE A 113 7.26 1.69 -3.73
N VAL A 114 7.82 2.55 -4.56
CA VAL A 114 7.68 4.00 -4.44
C VAL A 114 7.12 4.55 -5.75
N ALA A 115 6.40 5.65 -5.66
CA ALA A 115 5.91 6.32 -6.86
C ALA A 115 7.08 6.73 -7.75
N ARG A 116 6.90 6.59 -9.05
CA ARG A 116 7.87 7.14 -10.01
C ARG A 116 7.96 8.65 -9.84
N PRO A 117 9.13 9.27 -10.05
CA PRO A 117 9.32 10.71 -9.83
C PRO A 117 8.28 11.59 -10.52
N GLU A 118 7.90 11.24 -11.76
CA GLU A 118 6.91 11.98 -12.54
C GLU A 118 5.47 11.88 -12.01
N LYS A 119 5.21 10.94 -11.09
CA LYS A 119 3.89 10.76 -10.44
C LYS A 119 3.78 11.45 -9.10
N ARG A 120 4.90 11.92 -8.56
CA ARG A 120 4.95 12.63 -7.28
C ARG A 120 4.53 14.09 -7.48
N GLY A 121 3.75 14.57 -6.53
CA GLY A 121 3.34 15.97 -6.46
C GLY A 121 3.59 16.55 -5.07
N GLU A 122 2.91 17.66 -4.77
CA GLU A 122 2.95 18.25 -3.45
C GLU A 122 2.25 17.35 -2.43
N PRO A 123 2.81 17.16 -1.22
CA PRO A 123 2.13 16.50 -0.13
C PRO A 123 0.82 17.23 0.23
N GLY A 124 -0.16 16.47 0.64
CA GLY A 124 -1.45 17.04 1.05
C GLY A 124 -2.36 15.97 1.65
N PRO A 125 -3.68 16.28 1.78
CA PRO A 125 -4.62 15.37 2.40
C PRO A 125 -4.62 13.99 1.75
N ALA A 126 -4.54 12.95 2.58
CA ALA A 126 -4.68 11.58 2.15
C ALA A 126 -6.10 11.28 1.68
N SER A 127 -6.26 10.35 0.76
CA SER A 127 -7.58 9.76 0.49
C SER A 127 -8.15 9.19 1.79
N GLY A 128 -9.33 9.66 2.20
CA GLY A 128 -9.99 9.13 3.40
C GLY A 128 -10.32 7.66 3.26
N ARG A 129 -10.70 7.23 2.07
CA ARG A 129 -10.99 5.82 1.76
C ARG A 129 -9.74 4.94 1.87
N LEU A 130 -8.63 5.39 1.31
CA LEU A 130 -7.35 4.68 1.42
C LEU A 130 -6.88 4.60 2.86
N LEU A 131 -6.92 5.72 3.58
CA LEU A 131 -6.44 5.78 4.97
C LEU A 131 -7.26 4.85 5.87
N ALA A 132 -8.56 4.71 5.64
CA ALA A 132 -9.40 3.74 6.35
C ALA A 132 -8.89 2.31 6.16
N TYR A 133 -8.53 1.90 4.95
CA TYR A 133 -7.91 0.60 4.69
C TYR A 133 -6.54 0.44 5.35
N LEU A 134 -5.73 1.50 5.36
CA LEU A 134 -4.42 1.48 6.04
C LEU A 134 -4.56 1.26 7.54
N ILE A 135 -5.47 1.96 8.20
CA ILE A 135 -5.73 1.83 9.64
C ILE A 135 -6.30 0.44 9.94
N GLU A 136 -7.31 -0.01 9.21
CA GLU A 136 -7.89 -1.35 9.35
C GLU A 136 -6.82 -2.44 9.21
N GLY A 137 -6.00 -2.35 8.17
CA GLY A 137 -4.92 -3.31 7.92
C GLY A 137 -3.84 -3.27 8.99
N ALA A 138 -3.45 -2.10 9.48
CA ALA A 138 -2.50 -1.96 10.56
C ALA A 138 -3.00 -2.63 11.86
N GLN A 139 -4.28 -2.48 12.17
CA GLN A 139 -4.92 -3.13 13.31
C GLN A 139 -4.95 -4.66 13.12
N GLU A 140 -5.41 -5.14 11.97
CA GLU A 140 -5.51 -6.57 11.65
C GLU A 140 -4.15 -7.29 11.69
N ARG A 141 -3.09 -6.59 11.30
CA ARG A 141 -1.74 -7.13 11.20
C ARG A 141 -0.91 -6.96 12.48
N GLY A 142 -1.48 -6.33 13.50
CA GLY A 142 -0.80 -6.14 14.78
C GLY A 142 0.36 -5.15 14.74
N LEU A 143 0.28 -4.12 13.91
CA LEU A 143 1.28 -3.05 13.90
C LEU A 143 1.22 -2.24 15.20
N PRO A 144 2.32 -1.55 15.59
CA PRO A 144 2.34 -0.79 16.83
C PRO A 144 1.23 0.24 16.93
N GLN A 145 0.63 0.37 18.12
CA GLN A 145 -0.45 1.33 18.37
C GLN A 145 -0.02 2.77 18.07
N GLY A 146 1.22 3.14 18.36
CA GLY A 146 1.75 4.46 18.02
C GLY A 146 1.72 4.76 16.52
N TRP A 147 1.96 3.75 15.68
CA TRP A 147 1.82 3.88 14.23
C TRP A 147 0.36 4.05 13.80
N ILE A 148 -0.54 3.27 14.36
CA ILE A 148 -1.98 3.37 14.11
C ILE A 148 -2.48 4.76 14.49
N ASP A 149 -2.06 5.30 15.64
CA ASP A 149 -2.40 6.63 16.10
C ASP A 149 -1.86 7.72 15.15
N GLU A 150 -0.65 7.54 14.63
CA GLU A 150 -0.05 8.45 13.66
C GLU A 150 -0.83 8.46 12.33
N LEU A 151 -1.25 7.30 11.84
CA LEU A 151 -2.15 7.20 10.69
C LEU A 151 -3.47 7.94 10.94
N GLY A 152 -4.03 7.81 12.13
CA GLY A 152 -5.29 8.47 12.52
C GLY A 152 -5.19 10.01 12.59
N ARG A 153 -3.99 10.56 12.71
CA ARG A 153 -3.74 12.02 12.73
C ARG A 153 -3.57 12.65 11.35
N GLN A 154 -3.54 11.84 10.29
CA GLN A 154 -3.38 12.37 8.93
C GLN A 154 -4.60 13.18 8.49
N GLU A 155 -4.37 14.32 7.84
CA GLU A 155 -5.44 15.04 7.15
C GLU A 155 -5.97 14.18 6.00
N THR A 156 -7.28 14.20 5.83
CA THR A 156 -7.95 13.42 4.77
C THR A 156 -8.87 14.26 3.93
N THR A 157 -9.07 13.82 2.70
CA THR A 157 -10.19 14.28 1.88
C THR A 157 -11.51 13.74 2.44
N ALA A 158 -12.61 14.40 2.15
CA ALA A 158 -13.93 13.89 2.50
C ALA A 158 -14.13 12.48 1.88
N PRO A 159 -14.82 11.57 2.60
CA PRO A 159 -15.13 10.26 2.05
C PRO A 159 -15.88 10.38 0.73
N GLN A 160 -15.35 9.73 -0.31
CA GLN A 160 -16.03 9.61 -1.59
C GLN A 160 -16.47 8.16 -1.78
N PRO A 161 -17.64 7.93 -2.42
CA PRO A 161 -18.02 6.57 -2.77
C PRO A 161 -16.94 5.94 -3.66
N ALA A 162 -16.72 4.64 -3.50
CA ALA A 162 -15.83 3.91 -4.40
C ALA A 162 -16.30 4.13 -5.84
N PRO A 163 -15.38 4.40 -6.79
CA PRO A 163 -15.75 4.40 -8.19
C PRO A 163 -16.36 3.02 -8.51
N GLY A 164 -17.48 3.04 -9.23
CA GLY A 164 -18.10 1.81 -9.70
C GLY A 164 -17.12 0.98 -10.53
N PRO A 165 -17.40 -0.31 -10.78
CA PRO A 165 -16.54 -1.15 -11.58
C PRO A 165 -16.25 -0.47 -12.91
N VAL A 166 -14.97 -0.32 -13.23
CA VAL A 166 -14.49 0.21 -14.50
C VAL A 166 -14.89 -0.82 -15.55
N GLY A 167 -15.95 -0.54 -16.35
CA GLY A 167 -16.25 -1.37 -17.49
C GLY A 167 -17.71 -1.73 -17.79
N LEU A 168 -18.70 -1.03 -17.27
CA LEU A 168 -20.05 -1.14 -17.82
C LEU A 168 -20.57 0.26 -18.15
N LYS A 169 -20.16 0.77 -19.33
CA LYS A 169 -21.01 1.70 -20.05
C LYS A 169 -22.22 0.90 -20.52
N ILE A 170 -23.28 0.90 -19.75
CA ILE A 170 -24.59 0.56 -20.30
C ILE A 170 -24.96 1.76 -21.15
N GLU A 171 -24.73 1.66 -22.46
CA GLU A 171 -25.40 2.52 -23.40
C GLU A 171 -26.90 2.21 -23.29
N GLN A 172 -27.61 3.03 -22.56
CA GLN A 172 -29.06 3.09 -22.69
C GLN A 172 -29.33 3.68 -24.07
N LYS A 173 -29.56 2.81 -25.06
CA LYS A 173 -30.25 3.21 -26.29
C LYS A 173 -31.66 3.67 -25.90
N ARG A 174 -31.90 4.93 -26.12
CA ARG A 174 -33.25 5.47 -26.22
C ARG A 174 -33.87 5.06 -27.56
#